data_0967756b1853f5dd3b370f2a993191f6
#
_entry.id   0967756b1853f5dd3b370f2a993191f6
#
_cell.length_a   1.000
_cell.length_b   1.000
_cell.length_c   1.000
_cell.angle_alpha   90.00
_cell.angle_beta   90.00
_cell.angle_gamma   90.00
#
_symmetry.space_group_name_H-M   'P 1'
#
loop_
_entity.id
_entity.type
_entity.pdbx_description
1 polymer ?
#
loop_
_entity_poly.entity_id
_entity_poly.type
_entity_poly.pdbx_seq_one_letter_code
_entity_poly.pdbx_strand_id
1 'polypeptide(L)'
;MSPTSSFWRSLFRLIHIYAGIFIAPFIFVAAFTGLLYAITPQLEQFIYKDVLNVQPLNQIYPLSQQIESARKVMPATAKITEVRPSPSPVQTTRVIFSDHTHHLNNEAIFIDPYTLSVKGQLAVYGTSGVLPLRTFLDQLHSNLLLGKWGRFYSELAASWLGFLTLSGLYSWWKRRSNFKNRQTNKNHLLKWHSSIGLALLPLLFFIAITGLTWSQWAGDNIRIARQWLNWQTPILTTSLNQISLPEMAHHEHHEMIMETPNLDIMPAEFDSVLAIARANGINSTEIQIKPPVAANQAWTVA
;
A
#
# COMPACT_ATOMS: atom_id res chain seq x y z
N MET A 1 13.66 -42.75 25.39
CA MET A 1 13.59 -41.71 24.35
C MET A 1 14.77 -41.90 23.46
N SER A 2 14.59 -42.02 22.14
CA SER A 2 15.69 -42.18 21.21
C SER A 2 16.59 -40.92 21.19
N PRO A 3 17.91 -41.04 21.07
CA PRO A 3 18.84 -39.89 21.06
C PRO A 3 18.50 -38.87 19.98
N THR A 4 17.95 -39.30 18.85
CA THR A 4 17.48 -38.45 17.76
C THR A 4 16.33 -37.51 18.15
N SER A 5 15.37 -37.97 18.98
CA SER A 5 14.26 -37.13 19.44
C SER A 5 14.67 -36.00 20.39
N SER A 6 15.77 -36.15 21.08
CA SER A 6 16.35 -35.15 21.99
C SER A 6 17.09 -34.06 21.20
N PHE A 7 17.83 -34.48 20.17
CA PHE A 7 18.57 -33.56 19.26
C PHE A 7 17.61 -32.59 18.54
N TRP A 8 16.59 -33.11 17.87
CA TRP A 8 15.64 -32.29 17.14
C TRP A 8 14.89 -31.28 18.03
N ARG A 9 14.53 -31.68 19.27
CA ARG A 9 13.93 -30.74 20.22
C ARG A 9 14.86 -29.59 20.60
N SER A 10 16.12 -29.89 20.84
CA SER A 10 17.12 -28.87 21.19
C SER A 10 17.35 -27.94 20.00
N LEU A 11 17.46 -28.48 18.80
CA LEU A 11 17.64 -27.72 17.57
C LEU A 11 16.49 -26.76 17.29
N PHE A 12 15.24 -27.24 17.27
CA PHE A 12 14.07 -26.39 17.05
C PHE A 12 13.91 -25.29 18.10
N ARG A 13 14.21 -25.58 19.36
CA ARG A 13 14.21 -24.58 20.42
C ARG A 13 15.30 -23.53 20.21
N LEU A 14 16.49 -23.95 19.85
CA LEU A 14 17.63 -23.06 19.62
C LEU A 14 17.33 -22.12 18.45
N ILE A 15 16.89 -22.67 17.33
CA ILE A 15 16.51 -21.87 16.14
C ILE A 15 15.37 -20.90 16.49
N HIS A 16 14.33 -21.35 17.20
CA HIS A 16 13.24 -20.48 17.62
C HIS A 16 13.73 -19.28 18.46
N ILE A 17 14.65 -19.51 19.40
CA ILE A 17 15.18 -18.44 20.26
C ILE A 17 16.03 -17.47 19.44
N TYR A 18 17.02 -17.95 18.69
CA TYR A 18 17.93 -17.07 17.95
C TYR A 18 17.24 -16.33 16.81
N ALA A 19 16.43 -17.03 16.02
CA ALA A 19 15.65 -16.38 14.98
C ALA A 19 14.64 -15.39 15.58
N GLY A 20 13.98 -15.75 16.68
CA GLY A 20 13.06 -14.86 17.39
C GLY A 20 13.72 -13.58 17.87
N ILE A 21 14.90 -13.65 18.48
CA ILE A 21 15.67 -12.47 18.91
C ILE A 21 16.08 -11.62 17.70
N PHE A 22 16.51 -12.26 16.61
CA PHE A 22 16.98 -11.54 15.42
C PHE A 22 15.86 -10.79 14.70
N ILE A 23 14.66 -11.39 14.58
CA ILE A 23 13.56 -10.76 13.85
C ILE A 23 12.58 -9.98 14.74
N ALA A 24 12.65 -10.11 16.06
CA ALA A 24 11.76 -9.42 17.00
C ALA A 24 11.74 -7.89 16.82
N PRO A 25 12.89 -7.20 16.63
CA PRO A 25 12.88 -5.75 16.41
C PRO A 25 12.07 -5.35 15.18
N PHE A 26 12.21 -6.08 14.07
CA PHE A 26 11.42 -5.84 12.87
C PHE A 26 9.95 -6.09 13.12
N ILE A 27 9.58 -7.23 13.72
CA ILE A 27 8.17 -7.57 14.01
C ILE A 27 7.53 -6.50 14.90
N PHE A 28 8.28 -5.98 15.88
CA PHE A 28 7.79 -4.90 16.74
C PHE A 28 7.49 -3.63 15.94
N VAL A 29 8.44 -3.18 15.10
CA VAL A 29 8.24 -2.00 14.24
C VAL A 29 7.10 -2.25 13.26
N ALA A 30 7.06 -3.42 12.62
CA ALA A 30 6.01 -3.77 11.66
C ALA A 30 4.61 -3.80 12.32
N ALA A 31 4.49 -4.34 13.54
CA ALA A 31 3.22 -4.34 14.27
C ALA A 31 2.78 -2.92 14.66
N PHE A 32 3.71 -2.10 15.13
CA PHE A 32 3.42 -0.72 15.52
C PHE A 32 3.05 0.14 14.30
N THR A 33 3.81 0.05 13.22
CA THR A 33 3.52 0.79 11.98
C THR A 33 2.25 0.29 11.29
N GLY A 34 1.96 -1.01 11.37
CA GLY A 34 0.69 -1.56 10.90
C GLY A 34 -0.52 -1.01 11.66
N LEU A 35 -0.39 -0.86 12.99
CA LEU A 35 -1.41 -0.20 13.80
C LEU A 35 -1.61 1.28 13.40
N LEU A 36 -0.52 2.03 13.24
CA LEU A 36 -0.57 3.41 12.77
C LEU A 36 -1.18 3.50 11.36
N TYR A 37 -0.83 2.57 10.48
CA TYR A 37 -1.38 2.51 9.12
C TYR A 37 -2.90 2.30 9.14
N ALA A 38 -3.41 1.47 10.05
CA ALA A 38 -4.86 1.24 10.18
C ALA A 38 -5.64 2.51 10.57
N ILE A 39 -5.03 3.42 11.34
CA ILE A 39 -5.64 4.69 11.75
C ILE A 39 -5.16 5.88 10.90
N THR A 40 -4.43 5.62 9.81
CA THR A 40 -3.91 6.69 8.93
C THR A 40 -4.99 7.61 8.38
N PRO A 41 -6.19 7.15 7.95
CA PRO A 41 -7.21 8.07 7.45
C PRO A 41 -7.59 9.15 8.46
N GLN A 42 -7.72 8.79 9.73
CA GLN A 42 -8.04 9.74 10.80
C GLN A 42 -6.87 10.67 11.10
N LEU A 43 -5.64 10.13 11.10
CA LEU A 43 -4.43 10.93 11.30
C LEU A 43 -4.23 11.93 10.16
N GLU A 44 -4.44 11.53 8.91
CA GLU A 44 -4.33 12.39 7.73
C GLU A 44 -5.37 13.52 7.79
N GLN A 45 -6.60 13.21 8.15
CA GLN A 45 -7.64 14.25 8.34
C GLN A 45 -7.28 15.26 9.42
N PHE A 46 -6.59 14.84 10.47
CA PHE A 46 -6.14 15.73 11.53
C PHE A 46 -4.91 16.55 11.11
N ILE A 47 -3.89 15.89 10.55
CA ILE A 47 -2.60 16.52 10.22
C ILE A 47 -2.74 17.47 9.02
N TYR A 48 -3.48 17.05 7.99
CA TYR A 48 -3.65 17.81 6.74
C TYR A 48 -4.99 18.55 6.68
N LYS A 49 -5.64 18.79 7.83
CA LYS A 49 -6.98 19.42 7.91
C LYS A 49 -7.12 20.70 7.09
N ASP A 50 -6.09 21.56 7.12
CA ASP A 50 -6.09 22.86 6.45
C ASP A 50 -5.91 22.74 4.93
N VAL A 51 -5.37 21.62 4.47
CA VAL A 51 -5.19 21.29 3.05
C VAL A 51 -6.38 20.51 2.50
N LEU A 52 -6.94 19.60 3.31
CA LEU A 52 -8.00 18.69 2.89
C LEU A 52 -9.39 19.30 2.99
N ASN A 53 -9.60 20.28 3.88
CA ASN A 53 -10.94 20.81 4.16
C ASN A 53 -11.11 22.25 3.71
N VAL A 54 -12.34 22.55 3.31
CA VAL A 54 -12.77 23.88 2.87
C VAL A 54 -14.09 24.26 3.54
N GLN A 55 -14.42 25.55 3.50
CA GLN A 55 -15.73 26.05 3.90
C GLN A 55 -16.67 26.00 2.70
N PRO A 56 -17.80 25.29 2.78
CA PRO A 56 -18.76 25.23 1.68
C PRO A 56 -19.39 26.60 1.42
N LEU A 57 -19.45 26.96 0.13
CA LEU A 57 -20.13 28.14 -0.36
C LEU A 57 -21.26 27.74 -1.33
N ASN A 58 -22.01 28.72 -1.81
CA ASN A 58 -23.21 28.45 -2.61
C ASN A 58 -22.94 27.89 -4.02
N GLN A 59 -21.75 28.10 -4.57
CA GLN A 59 -21.43 27.70 -5.94
C GLN A 59 -20.09 27.02 -6.02
N ILE A 60 -20.07 25.85 -6.65
CA ILE A 60 -18.85 25.09 -7.01
C ILE A 60 -18.46 25.47 -8.43
N TYR A 61 -17.18 25.80 -8.63
CA TYR A 61 -16.63 26.05 -9.96
C TYR A 61 -16.47 24.74 -10.73
N PRO A 62 -16.58 24.78 -12.09
CA PRO A 62 -16.30 23.64 -12.96
C PRO A 62 -14.92 23.03 -12.67
N LEU A 63 -14.78 21.73 -12.90
CA LEU A 63 -13.54 21.01 -12.65
C LEU A 63 -12.39 21.55 -13.52
N SER A 64 -12.68 21.97 -14.76
CA SER A 64 -11.73 22.63 -15.65
C SER A 64 -11.06 23.85 -15.01
N GLN A 65 -11.85 24.75 -14.40
CA GLN A 65 -11.30 25.95 -13.77
C GLN A 65 -10.45 25.62 -12.52
N GLN A 66 -10.84 24.59 -11.78
CA GLN A 66 -10.06 24.09 -10.66
C GLN A 66 -8.70 23.52 -11.13
N ILE A 67 -8.70 22.77 -12.24
CA ILE A 67 -7.49 22.23 -12.86
C ILE A 67 -6.59 23.36 -13.39
N GLU A 68 -7.17 24.37 -14.02
CA GLU A 68 -6.40 25.56 -14.46
C GLU A 68 -5.73 26.27 -13.31
N SER A 69 -6.42 26.38 -12.17
CA SER A 69 -5.84 26.98 -10.96
C SER A 69 -4.68 26.13 -10.41
N ALA A 70 -4.79 24.82 -10.46
CA ALA A 70 -3.70 23.91 -10.08
C ALA A 70 -2.50 24.04 -11.06
N ARG A 71 -2.75 24.15 -12.38
CA ARG A 71 -1.69 24.31 -13.39
C ARG A 71 -0.84 25.57 -13.19
N LYS A 72 -1.43 26.66 -12.67
CA LYS A 72 -0.70 27.94 -12.48
C LYS A 72 0.46 27.84 -11.47
N VAL A 73 0.42 26.88 -10.56
CA VAL A 73 1.47 26.69 -9.54
C VAL A 73 2.46 25.58 -9.89
N MET A 74 2.20 24.88 -11.00
CA MET A 74 3.06 23.79 -11.45
C MET A 74 3.92 24.23 -12.66
N PRO A 75 5.13 23.66 -12.82
CA PRO A 75 5.91 23.87 -14.03
C PRO A 75 5.14 23.48 -15.31
N ALA A 76 5.40 24.17 -16.41
CA ALA A 76 4.75 23.88 -17.69
C ALA A 76 5.04 22.45 -18.21
N THR A 77 6.12 21.84 -17.73
CA THR A 77 6.52 20.46 -18.06
C THR A 77 5.72 19.40 -17.30
N ALA A 78 5.08 19.79 -16.19
CA ALA A 78 4.32 18.86 -15.35
C ALA A 78 3.03 18.42 -16.07
N LYS A 79 2.80 17.11 -16.13
CA LYS A 79 1.63 16.50 -16.76
C LYS A 79 0.62 16.04 -15.71
N ILE A 80 -0.67 16.24 -15.99
CA ILE A 80 -1.75 15.73 -15.13
C ILE A 80 -1.83 14.22 -15.31
N THR A 81 -1.69 13.49 -14.20
CA THR A 81 -1.82 12.03 -14.16
C THR A 81 -3.15 11.58 -13.61
N GLU A 82 -3.76 12.37 -12.72
CA GLU A 82 -5.03 12.02 -12.09
C GLU A 82 -5.72 13.27 -11.53
N VAL A 83 -7.03 13.29 -11.62
CA VAL A 83 -7.87 14.30 -10.96
C VAL A 83 -8.91 13.61 -10.10
N ARG A 84 -9.02 14.05 -8.86
CA ARG A 84 -10.05 13.63 -7.90
C ARG A 84 -10.93 14.81 -7.56
N PRO A 85 -12.13 14.90 -8.11
CA PRO A 85 -13.10 15.90 -7.71
C PRO A 85 -13.35 15.83 -6.20
N SER A 86 -13.74 16.95 -5.62
CA SER A 86 -14.10 16.99 -4.19
C SER A 86 -15.10 15.91 -3.83
N PRO A 87 -14.78 15.00 -2.88
CA PRO A 87 -15.68 13.90 -2.53
C PRO A 87 -16.85 14.34 -1.63
N SER A 88 -16.77 15.53 -1.06
CA SER A 88 -17.81 16.11 -0.22
C SER A 88 -17.78 17.64 -0.26
N PRO A 89 -18.89 18.33 0.09
CA PRO A 89 -18.92 19.79 0.09
C PRO A 89 -17.85 20.48 0.96
N VAL A 90 -17.29 19.79 1.93
CA VAL A 90 -16.30 20.33 2.88
C VAL A 90 -14.86 19.96 2.55
N GLN A 91 -14.63 19.35 1.39
CA GLN A 91 -13.31 18.86 1.01
C GLN A 91 -12.77 19.50 -0.27
N THR A 92 -11.46 19.45 -0.44
CA THR A 92 -10.75 19.97 -1.61
C THR A 92 -10.81 19.00 -2.79
N THR A 93 -10.71 19.54 -3.99
CA THR A 93 -10.37 18.80 -5.20
C THR A 93 -8.87 18.57 -5.24
N ARG A 94 -8.44 17.37 -5.65
CA ARG A 94 -7.03 17.01 -5.77
C ARG A 94 -6.66 16.82 -7.23
N VAL A 95 -5.65 17.57 -7.68
CA VAL A 95 -5.06 17.43 -9.03
C VAL A 95 -3.64 16.91 -8.86
N ILE A 96 -3.35 15.75 -9.43
CA ILE A 96 -2.04 15.09 -9.31
C ILE A 96 -1.28 15.27 -10.61
N PHE A 97 -0.05 15.74 -10.46
CA PHE A 97 0.90 15.96 -11.55
C PHE A 97 2.10 15.04 -11.41
N SER A 98 2.65 14.59 -12.53
CA SER A 98 3.99 14.03 -12.60
C SER A 98 4.94 15.04 -13.24
N ASP A 99 6.10 15.23 -12.62
CA ASP A 99 7.20 15.98 -13.22
C ASP A 99 8.37 15.03 -13.46
N HIS A 100 8.62 14.72 -14.73
CA HIS A 100 9.72 13.83 -15.13
C HIS A 100 11.10 14.45 -14.96
N THR A 101 11.19 15.76 -14.71
CA THR A 101 12.47 16.47 -14.50
C THR A 101 13.01 16.28 -13.08
N HIS A 102 12.15 15.99 -12.13
CA HIS A 102 12.49 15.72 -10.72
C HIS A 102 12.10 14.31 -10.33
N HIS A 103 12.94 13.39 -10.51
CA HIS A 103 12.88 11.91 -10.51
C HIS A 103 12.12 11.18 -9.41
N LEU A 104 11.31 11.78 -8.54
CA LEU A 104 10.98 11.02 -7.33
C LEU A 104 9.52 10.97 -6.89
N ASN A 105 8.68 11.94 -7.14
CA ASN A 105 7.31 11.88 -6.60
C ASN A 105 6.33 12.63 -7.50
N ASN A 106 5.13 12.08 -7.63
CA ASN A 106 3.98 12.85 -8.11
C ASN A 106 3.64 13.93 -7.08
N GLU A 107 3.16 15.06 -7.54
CA GLU A 107 2.72 16.15 -6.67
C GLU A 107 1.21 16.35 -6.78
N ALA A 108 0.55 16.43 -5.64
CA ALA A 108 -0.87 16.72 -5.54
C ALA A 108 -1.09 18.16 -5.14
N ILE A 109 -1.85 18.88 -5.96
CA ILE A 109 -2.31 20.25 -5.68
C ILE A 109 -3.76 20.14 -5.20
N PHE A 110 -4.01 20.75 -4.05
CA PHE A 110 -5.33 20.76 -3.42
C PHE A 110 -6.01 22.10 -3.67
N ILE A 111 -7.15 22.07 -4.34
CA ILE A 111 -7.90 23.26 -4.77
C ILE A 111 -9.21 23.36 -4.00
N ASP A 112 -9.51 24.53 -3.51
CA ASP A 112 -10.81 24.89 -2.98
C ASP A 112 -11.81 25.01 -4.14
N PRO A 113 -12.84 24.13 -4.22
CA PRO A 113 -13.77 24.12 -5.35
C PRO A 113 -14.68 25.34 -5.40
N TYR A 114 -14.73 26.15 -4.34
CA TYR A 114 -15.58 27.34 -4.24
C TYR A 114 -14.86 28.64 -4.54
N THR A 115 -13.56 28.71 -4.26
CA THR A 115 -12.75 29.95 -4.40
C THR A 115 -11.65 29.84 -5.42
N LEU A 116 -11.38 28.64 -5.96
CA LEU A 116 -10.27 28.30 -6.85
C LEU A 116 -8.87 28.55 -6.20
N SER A 117 -8.83 28.77 -4.88
CA SER A 117 -7.57 28.97 -4.17
C SER A 117 -6.83 27.64 -3.96
N VAL A 118 -5.50 27.69 -4.06
CA VAL A 118 -4.64 26.57 -3.72
C VAL A 118 -4.54 26.45 -2.21
N LYS A 119 -5.04 25.35 -1.66
CA LYS A 119 -5.00 25.05 -0.21
C LYS A 119 -3.67 24.45 0.24
N GLY A 120 -2.98 23.77 -0.69
CA GLY A 120 -1.67 23.18 -0.41
C GLY A 120 -1.16 22.35 -1.57
N GLN A 121 0.12 21.98 -1.44
CA GLN A 121 0.86 21.12 -2.36
C GLN A 121 1.55 20.06 -1.53
N LEU A 122 1.34 18.78 -1.86
CA LEU A 122 1.93 17.64 -1.14
C LEU A 122 2.51 16.64 -2.14
N ALA A 123 3.72 16.17 -1.85
CA ALA A 123 4.26 15.03 -2.56
C ALA A 123 3.40 13.79 -2.31
N VAL A 124 3.05 13.07 -3.37
CA VAL A 124 2.26 11.83 -3.29
C VAL A 124 2.99 10.68 -3.96
N TYR A 125 2.75 9.48 -3.45
CA TYR A 125 3.46 8.30 -3.90
C TYR A 125 2.53 7.29 -4.58
N GLY A 126 3.07 6.63 -5.60
CA GLY A 126 2.41 5.56 -6.33
C GLY A 126 1.22 6.01 -7.16
N THR A 127 0.61 5.05 -7.85
CA THR A 127 -0.56 5.27 -8.71
C THR A 127 -1.84 5.61 -7.93
N SER A 128 -1.86 5.37 -6.62
CA SER A 128 -2.99 5.69 -5.74
C SER A 128 -2.89 7.07 -5.09
N GLY A 129 -1.84 7.86 -5.38
CA GLY A 129 -1.67 9.22 -4.85
C GLY A 129 -1.68 9.27 -3.32
N VAL A 130 -0.92 8.39 -2.69
CA VAL A 130 -0.84 8.25 -1.22
C VAL A 130 -0.14 9.45 -0.60
N LEU A 131 -0.71 10.01 0.47
CA LEU A 131 -0.18 11.17 1.18
C LEU A 131 1.14 10.85 1.93
N PRO A 132 1.96 11.89 2.25
CA PRO A 132 3.30 11.68 2.79
C PRO A 132 3.35 10.87 4.09
N LEU A 133 2.41 11.05 4.99
CA LEU A 133 2.35 10.27 6.25
C LEU A 133 2.22 8.78 5.96
N ARG A 134 1.28 8.42 5.10
CA ARG A 134 1.04 7.01 4.74
C ARG A 134 2.22 6.43 4.01
N THR A 135 2.85 7.18 3.10
CA THR A 135 4.08 6.78 2.42
C THR A 135 5.21 6.50 3.41
N PHE A 136 5.39 7.38 4.40
CA PHE A 136 6.39 7.19 5.45
C PHE A 136 6.13 5.92 6.28
N LEU A 137 4.88 5.70 6.69
CA LEU A 137 4.50 4.51 7.45
C LEU A 137 4.65 3.23 6.63
N ASP A 138 4.29 3.26 5.35
CA ASP A 138 4.48 2.15 4.43
C ASP A 138 5.96 1.78 4.26
N GLN A 139 6.81 2.76 4.03
CA GLN A 139 8.25 2.54 3.92
C GLN A 139 8.87 2.05 5.23
N LEU A 140 8.43 2.59 6.37
CA LEU A 140 8.90 2.12 7.66
C LEU A 140 8.45 0.67 7.93
N HIS A 141 7.21 0.33 7.54
CA HIS A 141 6.66 -1.02 7.65
C HIS A 141 7.35 -2.01 6.73
N SER A 142 7.59 -1.63 5.48
CA SER A 142 8.08 -2.54 4.44
C SER A 142 9.60 -2.69 4.42
N ASN A 143 10.36 -1.64 4.78
CA ASN A 143 11.81 -1.63 4.62
C ASN A 143 12.59 -0.87 5.71
N LEU A 144 11.95 -0.48 6.82
CA LEU A 144 12.57 0.26 7.94
C LEU A 144 13.26 1.57 7.51
N LEU A 145 12.87 2.17 6.39
CA LEU A 145 13.53 3.32 5.76
C LEU A 145 14.99 3.06 5.33
N LEU A 146 15.42 1.79 5.27
CA LEU A 146 16.78 1.36 4.90
C LEU A 146 16.89 0.92 3.43
N GLY A 147 15.87 1.21 2.62
CA GLY A 147 15.84 0.87 1.20
C GLY A 147 15.99 -0.65 0.95
N LYS A 148 16.86 -1.03 0.02
CA LYS A 148 17.04 -2.44 -0.39
C LYS A 148 17.45 -3.36 0.77
N TRP A 149 18.30 -2.90 1.68
CA TRP A 149 18.73 -3.70 2.84
C TRP A 149 17.62 -3.94 3.84
N GLY A 150 16.81 -2.90 4.08
CA GLY A 150 15.62 -3.04 4.92
C GLY A 150 14.60 -3.97 4.30
N ARG A 151 14.38 -3.89 2.99
CA ARG A 151 13.50 -4.82 2.26
C ARG A 151 13.95 -6.27 2.39
N PHE A 152 15.24 -6.53 2.18
CA PHE A 152 15.82 -7.87 2.39
C PHE A 152 15.57 -8.39 3.82
N TYR A 153 15.81 -7.55 4.84
CA TYR A 153 15.57 -7.92 6.23
C TYR A 153 14.08 -8.19 6.51
N SER A 154 13.18 -7.37 5.96
CA SER A 154 11.72 -7.55 6.13
C SER A 154 11.22 -8.87 5.52
N GLU A 155 11.72 -9.23 4.33
CA GLU A 155 11.38 -10.50 3.68
C GLU A 155 11.91 -11.71 4.44
N LEU A 156 13.13 -11.60 4.97
CA LEU A 156 13.69 -12.62 5.85
C LEU A 156 12.82 -12.80 7.10
N ALA A 157 12.43 -11.68 7.75
CA ALA A 157 11.60 -11.71 8.93
C ALA A 157 10.19 -12.29 8.66
N ALA A 158 9.56 -11.92 7.55
CA ALA A 158 8.27 -12.47 7.13
C ALA A 158 8.34 -13.99 6.89
N SER A 159 9.39 -14.45 6.21
CA SER A 159 9.63 -15.89 5.98
C SER A 159 9.84 -16.66 7.29
N TRP A 160 10.60 -16.08 8.22
CA TRP A 160 10.85 -16.73 9.53
C TRP A 160 9.66 -16.67 10.47
N LEU A 161 8.74 -15.72 10.31
CA LEU A 161 7.54 -15.62 11.16
C LEU A 161 6.71 -16.90 11.08
N GLY A 162 6.49 -17.46 9.89
CA GLY A 162 5.80 -18.74 9.71
C GLY A 162 6.52 -19.89 10.42
N PHE A 163 7.85 -19.97 10.29
CA PHE A 163 8.65 -20.97 10.98
C PHE A 163 8.58 -20.81 12.51
N LEU A 164 8.65 -19.57 13.02
CA LEU A 164 8.58 -19.29 14.45
C LEU A 164 7.22 -19.67 15.05
N THR A 165 6.12 -19.42 14.34
CA THR A 165 4.78 -19.83 14.83
C THR A 165 4.69 -21.34 14.93
N LEU A 166 5.15 -22.10 13.94
CA LEU A 166 5.12 -23.57 13.96
C LEU A 166 6.07 -24.17 15.01
N SER A 167 7.30 -23.65 15.10
CA SER A 167 8.29 -24.11 16.08
C SER A 167 7.88 -23.75 17.52
N GLY A 168 7.22 -22.61 17.71
CA GLY A 168 6.61 -22.20 18.98
C GLY A 168 5.50 -23.16 19.41
N LEU A 169 4.58 -23.48 18.49
CA LEU A 169 3.50 -24.44 18.72
C LEU A 169 4.04 -25.84 19.10
N TYR A 170 5.04 -26.32 18.34
CA TYR A 170 5.70 -27.58 18.62
C TYR A 170 6.34 -27.59 20.03
N SER A 171 7.05 -26.52 20.39
CA SER A 171 7.70 -26.37 21.69
C SER A 171 6.69 -26.30 22.84
N TRP A 172 5.57 -25.63 22.63
CA TRP A 172 4.46 -25.57 23.58
C TRP A 172 3.81 -26.95 23.76
N TRP A 173 3.47 -27.66 22.67
CA TRP A 173 2.86 -28.99 22.71
C TRP A 173 3.71 -29.97 23.50
N LYS A 174 5.00 -30.03 23.20
CA LYS A 174 5.93 -30.94 23.90
C LYS A 174 6.10 -30.61 25.39
N ARG A 175 5.98 -29.34 25.80
CA ARG A 175 5.97 -28.94 27.19
C ARG A 175 4.70 -29.36 27.89
N ARG A 176 3.54 -29.19 27.27
CA ARG A 176 2.25 -29.57 27.82
C ARG A 176 2.20 -31.08 28.13
N SER A 177 2.74 -31.90 27.26
CA SER A 177 2.84 -33.36 27.44
C SER A 177 3.66 -33.75 28.67
N ASN A 178 4.65 -32.96 29.08
CA ASN A 178 5.53 -33.22 30.22
C ASN A 178 5.09 -32.52 31.52
N PHE A 179 3.96 -31.82 31.52
CA PHE A 179 3.55 -30.94 32.63
C PHE A 179 3.09 -31.71 33.89
N LYS A 180 2.80 -33.00 33.79
CA LYS A 180 2.37 -33.83 34.94
C LYS A 180 3.44 -33.99 36.04
N ASN A 181 4.72 -33.62 35.78
CA ASN A 181 5.83 -33.89 36.70
C ASN A 181 6.71 -32.67 37.10
N ARG A 182 6.31 -31.43 36.83
CA ARG A 182 7.13 -30.27 37.21
C ARG A 182 6.32 -29.18 37.90
N GLN A 183 6.34 -29.18 39.21
CA GLN A 183 5.69 -28.19 40.09
C GLN A 183 6.44 -26.84 40.23
N THR A 184 7.54 -26.61 39.55
CA THR A 184 8.36 -25.40 39.74
C THR A 184 8.65 -24.69 38.44
N ASN A 185 7.68 -23.93 37.91
CA ASN A 185 8.00 -23.01 36.83
C ASN A 185 7.72 -21.56 37.27
N LYS A 186 8.74 -20.92 37.86
CA LYS A 186 8.73 -19.54 38.33
C LYS A 186 8.82 -18.50 37.17
N ASN A 187 8.93 -18.93 35.89
CA ASN A 187 9.12 -18.02 34.79
C ASN A 187 7.78 -17.49 34.25
N HIS A 188 7.29 -16.43 34.87
CA HIS A 188 6.09 -15.72 34.43
C HIS A 188 6.16 -15.27 32.96
N LEU A 189 7.31 -14.74 32.52
CA LEU A 189 7.52 -14.29 31.14
C LEU A 189 7.30 -15.41 30.11
N LEU A 190 7.78 -16.61 30.39
CA LEU A 190 7.60 -17.74 29.49
C LEU A 190 6.13 -18.23 29.45
N LYS A 191 5.40 -18.10 30.55
CA LYS A 191 3.96 -18.40 30.59
C LYS A 191 3.20 -17.36 29.75
N TRP A 192 3.47 -16.07 29.94
CA TRP A 192 2.86 -15.00 29.15
C TRP A 192 3.17 -15.15 27.67
N HIS A 193 4.45 -15.33 27.31
CA HIS A 193 4.84 -15.55 25.91
C HIS A 193 4.09 -16.75 25.29
N SER A 194 4.03 -17.86 26.00
CA SER A 194 3.35 -19.07 25.50
C SER A 194 1.83 -18.90 25.38
N SER A 195 1.18 -18.21 26.34
CA SER A 195 -0.27 -18.01 26.33
C SER A 195 -0.68 -17.02 25.24
N ILE A 196 0.01 -15.89 25.16
CA ILE A 196 -0.23 -14.87 24.13
C ILE A 196 0.11 -15.44 22.74
N GLY A 197 1.26 -16.11 22.61
CA GLY A 197 1.67 -16.71 21.34
C GLY A 197 0.71 -17.79 20.86
N LEU A 198 0.11 -18.58 21.76
CA LEU A 198 -0.90 -19.55 21.38
C LEU A 198 -2.23 -18.88 20.97
N ALA A 199 -2.66 -17.85 21.70
CA ALA A 199 -3.86 -17.10 21.37
C ALA A 199 -3.75 -16.38 20.01
N LEU A 200 -2.59 -15.81 19.71
CA LEU A 200 -2.32 -15.10 18.48
C LEU A 200 -1.87 -16.01 17.32
N LEU A 201 -1.61 -17.29 17.56
CA LEU A 201 -1.04 -18.21 16.56
C LEU A 201 -1.80 -18.25 15.24
N PRO A 202 -3.14 -18.36 15.19
CA PRO A 202 -3.88 -18.36 13.94
C PRO A 202 -3.69 -17.04 13.15
N LEU A 203 -3.71 -15.91 13.87
CA LEU A 203 -3.51 -14.59 13.30
C LEU A 203 -2.09 -14.42 12.75
N LEU A 204 -1.06 -14.80 13.53
CA LEU A 204 0.34 -14.71 13.09
C LEU A 204 0.62 -15.61 11.89
N PHE A 205 0.02 -16.79 11.86
CA PHE A 205 0.13 -17.71 10.72
C PHE A 205 -0.53 -17.12 9.47
N PHE A 206 -1.72 -16.54 9.61
CA PHE A 206 -2.41 -15.83 8.52
C PHE A 206 -1.58 -14.66 8.01
N ILE A 207 -1.04 -13.81 8.90
CA ILE A 207 -0.17 -12.68 8.53
C ILE A 207 1.10 -13.16 7.84
N ALA A 208 1.71 -14.26 8.29
CA ALA A 208 2.90 -14.82 7.65
C ALA A 208 2.61 -15.24 6.20
N ILE A 209 1.48 -15.92 5.96
CA ILE A 209 1.08 -16.34 4.60
C ILE A 209 0.78 -15.12 3.73
N THR A 210 -0.05 -14.19 4.20
CA THR A 210 -0.41 -12.99 3.43
C THR A 210 0.78 -12.07 3.23
N GLY A 211 1.67 -11.93 4.21
CA GLY A 211 2.90 -11.14 4.09
C GLY A 211 3.84 -11.68 3.01
N LEU A 212 3.94 -12.99 2.85
CA LEU A 212 4.74 -13.60 1.79
C LEU A 212 4.20 -13.30 0.38
N THR A 213 2.89 -13.08 0.21
CA THR A 213 2.33 -12.70 -1.09
C THR A 213 2.77 -11.32 -1.57
N TRP A 214 3.18 -10.45 -0.64
CA TRP A 214 3.67 -9.09 -0.90
C TRP A 214 5.20 -8.99 -0.88
N SER A 215 5.89 -10.09 -0.63
CA SER A 215 7.36 -10.13 -0.69
C SER A 215 7.82 -10.14 -2.14
N GLN A 216 9.02 -9.64 -2.39
CA GLN A 216 9.55 -9.55 -3.73
C GLN A 216 9.77 -10.95 -4.33
N TRP A 217 10.45 -11.85 -3.62
CA TRP A 217 10.79 -13.17 -4.15
C TRP A 217 9.67 -14.21 -4.07
N ALA A 218 9.03 -14.34 -2.90
CA ALA A 218 7.93 -15.29 -2.78
C ALA A 218 6.69 -14.79 -3.53
N GLY A 219 6.45 -13.47 -3.56
CA GLY A 219 5.36 -12.84 -4.32
C GLY A 219 5.46 -13.11 -5.82
N ASP A 220 6.66 -13.02 -6.40
CA ASP A 220 6.89 -13.34 -7.81
C ASP A 220 6.59 -14.82 -8.13
N ASN A 221 7.03 -15.73 -7.28
CA ASN A 221 6.72 -17.16 -7.45
C ASN A 221 5.21 -17.43 -7.30
N ILE A 222 4.53 -16.74 -6.36
CA ILE A 222 3.07 -16.84 -6.19
C ILE A 222 2.36 -16.28 -7.43
N ARG A 223 2.84 -15.18 -7.99
CA ARG A 223 2.31 -14.59 -9.24
C ARG A 223 2.39 -15.59 -10.38
N ILE A 224 3.54 -16.25 -10.58
CA ILE A 224 3.73 -17.28 -11.59
C ILE A 224 2.76 -18.45 -11.35
N ALA A 225 2.61 -18.91 -10.11
CA ALA A 225 1.67 -19.96 -9.77
C ALA A 225 0.20 -19.57 -10.07
N ARG A 226 -0.19 -18.32 -9.77
CA ARG A 226 -1.51 -17.78 -10.12
C ARG A 226 -1.73 -17.71 -11.64
N GLN A 227 -0.69 -17.41 -12.42
CA GLN A 227 -0.75 -17.46 -13.88
C GLN A 227 -1.05 -18.88 -14.38
N TRP A 228 -0.33 -19.87 -13.87
CA TRP A 228 -0.57 -21.27 -14.21
C TRP A 228 -1.96 -21.77 -13.86
N LEU A 229 -2.53 -21.26 -12.76
CA LEU A 229 -3.87 -21.63 -12.29
C LEU A 229 -4.99 -20.79 -12.92
N ASN A 230 -4.68 -19.84 -13.80
CA ASN A 230 -5.62 -18.85 -14.35
C ASN A 230 -6.39 -18.05 -13.26
N TRP A 231 -5.74 -17.78 -12.13
CA TRP A 231 -6.28 -17.01 -11.01
C TRP A 231 -5.84 -15.54 -11.04
N GLN A 232 -5.64 -15.02 -12.22
CA GLN A 232 -5.27 -13.61 -12.37
C GLN A 232 -6.48 -12.71 -12.21
N THR A 233 -6.26 -11.54 -11.63
CA THR A 233 -7.27 -10.48 -11.64
C THR A 233 -7.36 -9.93 -13.07
N PRO A 234 -8.57 -9.81 -13.65
CA PRO A 234 -8.73 -9.18 -14.96
C PRO A 234 -8.12 -7.78 -14.97
N ILE A 235 -7.30 -7.48 -15.95
CA ILE A 235 -6.71 -6.16 -16.14
C ILE A 235 -7.68 -5.33 -16.96
N LEU A 236 -7.93 -4.09 -16.53
CA LEU A 236 -8.71 -3.15 -17.31
C LEU A 236 -7.91 -2.75 -18.56
N THR A 237 -8.39 -3.13 -19.72
CA THR A 237 -7.76 -2.75 -20.99
C THR A 237 -8.24 -1.35 -21.40
N THR A 238 -7.32 -0.39 -21.38
CA THR A 238 -7.62 1.00 -21.82
C THR A 238 -7.34 1.21 -23.30
N SER A 239 -6.71 0.26 -24.00
CA SER A 239 -6.40 0.36 -25.42
C SER A 239 -7.68 0.34 -26.27
N LEU A 240 -7.80 1.33 -27.17
CA LEU A 240 -8.89 1.45 -28.15
C LEU A 240 -8.69 0.54 -29.36
N ASN A 241 -7.47 0.06 -29.61
CA ASN A 241 -7.19 -0.89 -30.66
C ASN A 241 -7.27 -2.32 -30.11
N GLN A 242 -8.17 -3.14 -30.63
CA GLN A 242 -8.37 -4.54 -30.26
C GLN A 242 -7.25 -5.48 -30.76
N ILE A 243 -6.00 -5.12 -30.60
CA ILE A 243 -4.90 -6.05 -30.80
C ILE A 243 -4.44 -6.48 -29.41
N SER A 244 -5.08 -7.52 -28.90
CA SER A 244 -4.68 -8.18 -27.67
C SER A 244 -3.41 -8.99 -27.91
N LEU A 245 -2.26 -8.37 -27.77
CA LEU A 245 -1.06 -9.09 -27.40
C LEU A 245 -1.18 -9.39 -25.90
N PRO A 246 -0.89 -10.62 -25.44
CA PRO A 246 -0.81 -10.91 -24.03
C PRO A 246 0.39 -10.15 -23.44
N GLU A 247 0.14 -8.95 -22.99
CA GLU A 247 1.11 -8.12 -22.30
C GLU A 247 1.40 -8.81 -20.97
N MET A 248 2.61 -9.31 -20.82
CA MET A 248 3.13 -9.80 -19.56
C MET A 248 3.14 -8.62 -18.60
N ALA A 249 2.15 -8.56 -17.71
CA ALA A 249 2.04 -7.55 -16.70
C ALA A 249 3.22 -7.68 -15.71
N HIS A 250 4.30 -7.00 -16.03
CA HIS A 250 5.36 -6.72 -15.09
C HIS A 250 4.83 -5.69 -14.08
N HIS A 251 4.33 -6.15 -12.95
CA HIS A 251 4.28 -5.33 -11.75
C HIS A 251 5.70 -5.26 -11.15
N GLU A 252 6.62 -4.75 -11.93
CA GLU A 252 7.82 -4.21 -11.34
C GLU A 252 7.47 -2.84 -10.76
N HIS A 253 7.77 -2.64 -9.49
CA HIS A 253 7.92 -1.34 -8.86
C HIS A 253 9.17 -0.61 -9.41
N HIS A 254 9.48 -0.85 -10.69
CA HIS A 254 10.35 -0.01 -11.46
C HIS A 254 9.45 0.91 -12.26
N GLU A 255 9.51 2.19 -11.93
CA GLU A 255 9.11 3.26 -12.80
C GLU A 255 9.71 2.98 -14.20
N MET A 256 8.94 2.30 -15.04
CA MET A 256 9.21 2.42 -16.46
C MET A 256 8.91 3.87 -16.81
N ILE A 257 9.97 4.60 -17.10
CA ILE A 257 9.89 5.91 -17.78
C ILE A 257 9.29 5.59 -19.16
N MET A 258 7.97 5.47 -19.22
CA MET A 258 7.28 5.54 -20.49
C MET A 258 7.40 6.99 -20.91
N GLU A 259 8.13 7.23 -21.99
CA GLU A 259 8.02 8.47 -22.72
C GLU A 259 6.55 8.65 -23.10
N THR A 260 5.84 9.43 -22.29
CA THR A 260 4.43 9.70 -22.55
C THR A 260 4.35 10.58 -23.79
N PRO A 261 3.65 10.14 -24.85
CA PRO A 261 3.36 10.99 -25.98
C PRO A 261 2.77 12.32 -25.49
N ASN A 262 3.12 13.38 -26.14
CA ASN A 262 2.71 14.74 -25.78
C ASN A 262 1.22 14.93 -26.11
N LEU A 263 0.32 14.30 -25.35
CA LEU A 263 -1.11 14.54 -25.47
C LEU A 263 -1.42 15.82 -24.70
N ASP A 264 -1.81 16.83 -25.41
CA ASP A 264 -2.24 18.11 -24.81
C ASP A 264 -3.71 17.98 -24.37
N ILE A 265 -3.92 17.51 -23.15
CA ILE A 265 -5.24 17.26 -22.59
C ILE A 265 -5.81 18.57 -22.05
N MET A 266 -6.94 19.00 -22.61
CA MET A 266 -7.60 20.22 -22.17
C MET A 266 -8.34 20.03 -20.85
N PRO A 267 -8.27 20.97 -19.89
CA PRO A 267 -9.03 20.90 -18.65
C PRO A 267 -10.53 20.71 -18.83
N ALA A 268 -11.12 21.23 -19.90
CA ALA A 268 -12.54 21.07 -20.22
C ALA A 268 -12.96 19.62 -20.51
N GLU A 269 -12.02 18.77 -20.94
CA GLU A 269 -12.30 17.35 -21.17
C GLU A 269 -12.65 16.62 -19.86
N PHE A 270 -12.06 17.00 -18.74
CA PHE A 270 -12.36 16.43 -17.44
C PHE A 270 -13.81 16.68 -16.99
N ASP A 271 -14.38 17.85 -17.30
CA ASP A 271 -15.80 18.13 -17.04
C ASP A 271 -16.69 17.19 -17.86
N SER A 272 -16.36 16.98 -19.14
CA SER A 272 -17.09 16.09 -20.04
C SER A 272 -17.02 14.64 -19.59
N VAL A 273 -15.83 14.18 -19.21
CA VAL A 273 -15.60 12.82 -18.72
C VAL A 273 -16.35 12.58 -17.42
N LEU A 274 -16.34 13.54 -16.48
CA LEU A 274 -17.09 13.45 -15.24
C LEU A 274 -18.59 13.38 -15.50
N ALA A 275 -19.10 14.21 -16.42
CA ALA A 275 -20.52 14.20 -16.78
C ALA A 275 -20.95 12.86 -17.41
N ILE A 276 -20.13 12.31 -18.31
CA ILE A 276 -20.38 10.99 -18.93
C ILE A 276 -20.35 9.89 -17.86
N ALA A 277 -19.37 9.91 -16.96
CA ALA A 277 -19.27 8.93 -15.88
C ALA A 277 -20.52 8.93 -14.99
N ARG A 278 -21.00 10.11 -14.61
CA ARG A 278 -22.22 10.30 -13.84
C ARG A 278 -23.46 9.81 -14.58
N ALA A 279 -23.57 10.13 -15.87
CA ALA A 279 -24.68 9.67 -16.73
C ALA A 279 -24.71 8.14 -16.88
N ASN A 280 -23.55 7.48 -16.79
CA ASN A 280 -23.42 6.02 -16.82
C ASN A 280 -23.47 5.35 -15.44
N GLY A 281 -23.91 6.06 -14.41
CA GLY A 281 -24.19 5.47 -13.09
C GLY A 281 -23.02 5.44 -12.12
N ILE A 282 -21.88 6.05 -12.43
CA ILE A 282 -20.76 6.21 -11.48
C ILE A 282 -21.09 7.36 -10.52
N ASN A 283 -21.81 7.05 -9.46
CA ASN A 283 -22.30 8.02 -8.47
C ASN A 283 -21.49 7.97 -7.15
N SER A 284 -20.30 7.36 -7.14
CA SER A 284 -19.42 7.37 -5.98
C SER A 284 -19.09 8.79 -5.56
N THR A 285 -18.89 9.00 -4.26
CA THR A 285 -18.34 10.24 -3.72
C THR A 285 -16.85 10.35 -4.01
N GLU A 286 -16.14 9.22 -4.06
CA GLU A 286 -14.72 9.16 -4.38
C GLU A 286 -14.54 8.73 -5.85
N ILE A 287 -14.31 9.70 -6.72
CA ILE A 287 -14.07 9.48 -8.15
C ILE A 287 -12.61 9.81 -8.45
N GLN A 288 -11.98 8.95 -9.25
CA GLN A 288 -10.64 9.16 -9.79
C GLN A 288 -10.72 9.20 -11.31
N ILE A 289 -10.30 10.30 -11.91
CA ILE A 289 -10.28 10.49 -13.36
C ILE A 289 -8.82 10.49 -13.81
N LYS A 290 -8.45 9.53 -14.64
CA LYS A 290 -7.12 9.42 -15.22
C LYS A 290 -7.20 9.65 -16.72
N PRO A 291 -6.43 10.63 -17.24
CA PRO A 291 -6.38 10.88 -18.67
C PRO A 291 -5.64 9.75 -19.40
N PRO A 292 -5.86 9.60 -20.72
CA PRO A 292 -5.12 8.66 -21.53
C PRO A 292 -3.62 9.03 -21.57
N VAL A 293 -2.76 8.04 -21.51
CA VAL A 293 -1.31 8.21 -21.62
C VAL A 293 -0.88 8.27 -23.10
N ALA A 294 -1.66 7.65 -23.99
CA ALA A 294 -1.41 7.64 -25.44
C ALA A 294 -2.72 7.88 -26.20
N ALA A 295 -2.60 8.36 -27.46
CA ALA A 295 -3.75 8.70 -28.30
C ALA A 295 -4.70 7.53 -28.60
N ASN A 296 -4.22 6.31 -28.46
CA ASN A 296 -5.00 5.08 -28.64
C ASN A 296 -5.57 4.51 -27.32
N GLN A 297 -5.57 5.29 -26.25
CA GLN A 297 -6.09 4.88 -24.95
C GLN A 297 -7.34 5.65 -24.57
N ALA A 298 -8.19 5.00 -23.79
CA ALA A 298 -9.38 5.59 -23.20
C ALA A 298 -9.10 6.26 -21.87
N TRP A 299 -9.94 7.22 -21.54
CA TRP A 299 -10.04 7.76 -20.18
C TRP A 299 -10.42 6.67 -19.18
N THR A 300 -9.87 6.73 -17.98
CA THR A 300 -10.25 5.81 -16.92
C THR A 300 -10.94 6.57 -15.80
N VAL A 301 -12.11 6.10 -15.41
CA VAL A 301 -12.85 6.62 -14.25
C VAL A 301 -13.12 5.47 -13.29
N ALA A 302 -12.69 5.60 -12.03
CA ALA A 302 -12.82 4.57 -11.00
C ALA A 302 -13.52 5.17 -9.75
#